data_3d479e5e728d8092ca4826093d9917de
#
_entry.id   3d479e5e728d8092ca4826093d9917de
#
_cell.length_a   1.000
_cell.length_b   1.000
_cell.length_c   1.000
_cell.angle_alpha   90.00
_cell.angle_beta   90.00
_cell.angle_gamma   90.00
#
_symmetry.space_group_name_H-M   'P 1'
#
loop_
_entity.id
_entity.type
_entity.pdbx_description
1 polymer ?
#
loop_
_entity_poly.entity_id
_entity_poly.type
_entity_poly.pdbx_seq_one_letter_code
_entity_poly.pdbx_strand_id
1 'polypeptide(L)'
;MKISLIKIYSISSLLLFLMFTVIGCSDLKDDIASAPEVTTHGSGVFNPSSDNYHGKLLISSENKFEDCKQCHASDFSGGTAQVNCTTSGCHPSVGVHKEGITNPASSNFHGKYIADNFGGQMSTCATCHGDAYQGGSVSPSCTACHSTISVHKDGIVNPASDNFHGKFIATNLTWDMRACGSCHSADYSGGLAATSCLTCHTNSNGPEACNTCHGSFSDPTKIAPPRALNGSTATIYAGVGAHTAHLYENELGNDIRCSTCHKYPSSVYADGHLGSDGKAEIIFGRVSVQGGVTPTYSFSSNTCSNTYCHGNFTFYRDSTDATKQFVYTGETMTGNNVSVKWNQVDGTQAECGSCHGLPPTGHAPFALSDCGTCHYGVVDASGKIIDKTKHINGVINVFGN
;
A
#
# COMPACT_ATOMS: atom_id res chain seq x y z
N MET A 1 53.43 -52.04 -24.84
CA MET A 1 51.97 -51.82 -25.06
C MET A 1 51.51 -50.88 -24.00
N LYS A 2 51.44 -49.56 -24.31
CA LYS A 2 50.97 -48.52 -23.36
C LYS A 2 49.50 -48.34 -23.57
N ILE A 3 48.66 -48.93 -22.73
CA ILE A 3 47.21 -48.64 -22.69
C ILE A 3 47.12 -47.31 -22.01
N SER A 4 46.59 -46.32 -22.76
CA SER A 4 46.48 -44.95 -22.29
C SER A 4 45.53 -44.90 -21.07
N LEU A 5 45.98 -44.33 -19.97
CA LEU A 5 45.21 -44.09 -18.74
C LEU A 5 43.83 -43.44 -19.02
N ILE A 6 43.73 -42.64 -20.08
CA ILE A 6 42.50 -42.00 -20.51
C ILE A 6 41.40 -43.02 -20.90
N LYS A 7 41.80 -44.17 -21.55
CA LYS A 7 40.82 -45.21 -21.90
C LYS A 7 40.32 -45.97 -20.66
N ILE A 8 41.12 -46.09 -19.61
CA ILE A 8 40.71 -46.74 -18.36
C ILE A 8 39.72 -45.87 -17.60
N TYR A 9 39.96 -44.55 -17.53
CA TYR A 9 39.01 -43.62 -16.90
C TYR A 9 37.69 -43.51 -17.67
N SER A 10 37.70 -43.54 -19.01
CA SER A 10 36.46 -43.52 -19.81
C SER A 10 35.61 -44.79 -19.63
N ILE A 11 36.27 -45.97 -19.56
CA ILE A 11 35.55 -47.23 -19.34
C ILE A 11 35.02 -47.33 -17.91
N SER A 12 35.79 -46.85 -16.92
CA SER A 12 35.37 -46.83 -15.53
C SER A 12 34.20 -45.84 -15.30
N SER A 13 34.21 -44.66 -15.96
CA SER A 13 33.13 -43.70 -15.89
C SER A 13 31.84 -44.20 -16.57
N LEU A 14 32.00 -44.92 -17.69
CA LEU A 14 30.86 -45.52 -18.41
C LEU A 14 30.23 -46.67 -17.61
N LEU A 15 31.04 -47.49 -16.94
CA LEU A 15 30.59 -48.56 -16.05
C LEU A 15 29.91 -48.00 -14.79
N LEU A 16 30.41 -46.88 -14.23
CA LEU A 16 29.81 -46.22 -13.09
C LEU A 16 28.46 -45.57 -13.47
N PHE A 17 28.37 -44.99 -14.69
CA PHE A 17 27.11 -44.42 -15.21
C PHE A 17 26.08 -45.52 -15.51
N LEU A 18 26.53 -46.68 -16.03
CA LEU A 18 25.63 -47.81 -16.26
C LEU A 18 25.14 -48.43 -14.95
N MET A 19 25.94 -48.40 -13.89
CA MET A 19 25.52 -48.88 -12.55
C MET A 19 24.46 -47.99 -11.92
N PHE A 20 24.49 -46.69 -12.18
CA PHE A 20 23.46 -45.75 -11.68
C PHE A 20 22.11 -45.82 -12.45
N THR A 21 22.11 -46.33 -13.69
CA THR A 21 20.88 -46.51 -14.46
C THR A 21 20.10 -47.78 -14.12
N VAL A 22 20.71 -48.74 -13.36
CA VAL A 22 20.06 -50.02 -13.00
C VAL A 22 19.47 -49.99 -11.58
N ILE A 23 19.78 -48.94 -10.78
CA ILE A 23 19.28 -48.85 -9.40
C ILE A 23 17.97 -48.03 -9.32
N GLY A 24 17.39 -47.68 -10.46
CA GLY A 24 16.15 -46.87 -10.54
C GLY A 24 14.85 -47.66 -10.75
N CYS A 25 14.87 -48.98 -10.76
CA CYS A 25 13.64 -49.77 -10.64
C CYS A 25 13.46 -50.14 -9.17
N SER A 26 12.78 -49.29 -8.41
CA SER A 26 12.12 -49.79 -7.23
C SER A 26 11.13 -50.84 -7.71
N ASP A 27 11.24 -52.07 -7.22
CA ASP A 27 10.15 -53.01 -7.27
C ASP A 27 8.89 -52.27 -6.76
N LEU A 28 7.95 -52.03 -7.64
CA LEU A 28 6.58 -51.81 -7.21
C LEU A 28 6.23 -53.09 -6.44
N LYS A 29 6.33 -53.02 -5.12
CA LYS A 29 5.66 -54.00 -4.29
C LYS A 29 4.21 -54.02 -4.73
N ASP A 30 3.76 -55.22 -5.06
CA ASP A 30 2.37 -55.50 -5.44
C ASP A 30 1.33 -55.18 -4.35
N ASP A 31 1.75 -54.59 -3.26
CA ASP A 31 0.89 -53.88 -2.35
C ASP A 31 0.82 -52.39 -2.80
N ILE A 32 0.08 -52.12 -3.89
CA ILE A 32 -0.76 -50.94 -3.90
C ILE A 32 -1.68 -51.18 -2.72
N ALA A 33 -1.37 -50.54 -1.59
CA ALA A 33 -2.32 -50.44 -0.50
C ALA A 33 -3.62 -50.04 -1.17
N SER A 34 -4.61 -50.94 -1.16
CA SER A 34 -5.96 -50.60 -1.59
C SER A 34 -6.21 -49.24 -0.98
N ALA A 35 -6.47 -48.26 -1.82
CA ALA A 35 -6.71 -46.90 -1.34
C ALA A 35 -7.55 -47.06 -0.09
N PRO A 36 -7.14 -46.52 1.07
CA PRO A 36 -7.90 -46.74 2.27
C PRO A 36 -9.35 -46.47 1.87
N GLU A 37 -10.24 -47.42 2.18
CA GLU A 37 -11.67 -47.20 1.95
C GLU A 37 -11.95 -45.89 2.67
N VAL A 38 -11.96 -44.80 1.87
CA VAL A 38 -12.21 -43.46 2.39
C VAL A 38 -13.72 -43.51 2.67
N THR A 39 -14.06 -44.11 3.81
CA THR A 39 -15.37 -43.89 4.41
C THR A 39 -15.36 -42.45 4.90
N THR A 40 -15.45 -41.55 3.93
CA THR A 40 -15.41 -40.10 4.13
C THR A 40 -16.57 -39.63 5.00
N HIS A 41 -17.62 -40.44 5.10
CA HIS A 41 -18.77 -40.11 5.91
C HIS A 41 -19.18 -41.34 6.75
N GLY A 42 -19.35 -41.14 8.05
CA GLY A 42 -19.90 -42.15 8.94
C GLY A 42 -21.32 -42.56 8.52
N SER A 43 -21.75 -43.75 8.91
CA SER A 43 -23.12 -44.19 8.67
C SER A 43 -24.11 -43.16 9.22
N GLY A 44 -25.20 -42.88 8.49
CA GLY A 44 -26.23 -41.95 8.95
C GLY A 44 -25.99 -40.50 8.48
N VAL A 45 -25.08 -40.25 7.55
CA VAL A 45 -24.76 -38.90 7.00
C VAL A 45 -26.02 -38.21 6.42
N PHE A 46 -26.98 -38.92 5.90
CA PHE A 46 -28.27 -38.40 5.39
C PHE A 46 -29.42 -38.48 6.41
N ASN A 47 -29.20 -39.02 7.61
CA ASN A 47 -30.24 -39.13 8.63
C ASN A 47 -30.18 -37.95 9.60
N PRO A 48 -31.17 -37.03 9.62
CA PRO A 48 -31.19 -35.88 10.52
C PRO A 48 -31.08 -36.20 12.00
N SER A 49 -31.47 -37.41 12.40
CA SER A 49 -31.37 -37.88 13.79
C SER A 49 -30.00 -38.44 14.15
N SER A 50 -29.14 -38.69 13.18
CA SER A 50 -27.77 -39.18 13.37
C SER A 50 -26.84 -38.10 13.87
N ASP A 51 -25.87 -38.49 14.70
CA ASP A 51 -24.77 -37.57 15.06
C ASP A 51 -23.83 -37.28 13.87
N ASN A 52 -23.80 -38.20 12.89
CA ASN A 52 -23.05 -38.03 11.66
C ASN A 52 -23.83 -37.28 10.56
N TYR A 53 -24.98 -36.69 10.89
CA TYR A 53 -25.77 -35.95 9.91
C TYR A 53 -24.95 -34.78 9.31
N HIS A 54 -24.89 -34.72 7.99
CA HIS A 54 -24.04 -33.75 7.28
C HIS A 54 -24.33 -32.31 7.69
N GLY A 55 -25.56 -31.94 8.00
CA GLY A 55 -25.91 -30.63 8.54
C GLY A 55 -25.26 -30.31 9.88
N LYS A 56 -25.19 -31.32 10.79
CA LYS A 56 -24.48 -31.17 12.07
C LYS A 56 -22.98 -31.07 11.85
N LEU A 57 -22.42 -31.86 10.93
CA LEU A 57 -21.00 -31.83 10.59
C LEU A 57 -20.60 -30.46 10.04
N LEU A 58 -21.41 -29.87 9.17
CA LEU A 58 -21.19 -28.54 8.63
C LEU A 58 -21.19 -27.44 9.72
N ILE A 59 -22.09 -27.56 10.69
CA ILE A 59 -22.17 -26.59 11.81
C ILE A 59 -20.97 -26.73 12.76
N SER A 60 -20.48 -27.93 12.96
CA SER A 60 -19.38 -28.23 13.90
C SER A 60 -17.98 -28.10 13.28
N SER A 61 -17.87 -28.08 11.95
CA SER A 61 -16.58 -27.92 11.26
C SER A 61 -16.09 -26.48 11.33
N GLU A 62 -14.83 -26.30 11.70
CA GLU A 62 -14.17 -24.98 11.66
C GLU A 62 -14.06 -24.44 10.22
N ASN A 63 -13.82 -25.32 9.26
CA ASN A 63 -13.66 -24.99 7.84
C ASN A 63 -14.97 -25.05 7.04
N LYS A 64 -16.07 -25.47 7.66
CA LYS A 64 -17.41 -25.58 7.05
C LYS A 64 -17.36 -26.32 5.70
N PHE A 65 -17.75 -25.63 4.62
CA PHE A 65 -17.82 -26.21 3.28
C PHE A 65 -16.45 -26.49 2.65
N GLU A 66 -15.35 -25.89 3.12
CA GLU A 66 -14.04 -26.06 2.49
C GLU A 66 -13.56 -27.51 2.52
N ASP A 67 -13.78 -28.20 3.64
CA ASP A 67 -13.40 -29.60 3.77
C ASP A 67 -14.17 -30.50 2.80
N CYS A 68 -15.41 -30.12 2.44
CA CYS A 68 -16.26 -30.88 1.53
C CYS A 68 -15.83 -30.73 0.06
N LYS A 69 -15.22 -29.59 -0.30
CA LYS A 69 -14.82 -29.28 -1.70
C LYS A 69 -13.80 -30.25 -2.27
N GLN A 70 -12.97 -30.87 -1.43
CA GLN A 70 -11.95 -31.83 -1.86
C GLN A 70 -12.54 -33.00 -2.64
N CYS A 71 -13.74 -33.45 -2.28
CA CYS A 71 -14.42 -34.58 -2.90
C CYS A 71 -15.66 -34.18 -3.69
N HIS A 72 -16.37 -33.12 -3.31
CA HIS A 72 -17.63 -32.68 -3.93
C HIS A 72 -17.46 -31.59 -4.98
N ALA A 73 -16.24 -31.24 -5.37
CA ALA A 73 -15.83 -30.10 -6.20
C ALA A 73 -16.06 -28.74 -5.52
N SER A 74 -15.39 -27.71 -6.03
CA SER A 74 -15.45 -26.36 -5.47
C SER A 74 -16.85 -25.72 -5.58
N ASP A 75 -17.64 -26.18 -6.55
CA ASP A 75 -19.00 -25.73 -6.84
C ASP A 75 -20.08 -26.72 -6.35
N PHE A 76 -19.67 -27.78 -5.63
CA PHE A 76 -20.56 -28.87 -5.15
C PHE A 76 -21.34 -29.60 -6.26
N SER A 77 -20.82 -29.59 -7.48
CA SER A 77 -21.40 -30.29 -8.65
C SER A 77 -21.22 -31.81 -8.60
N GLY A 78 -20.51 -32.32 -7.57
CA GLY A 78 -20.33 -33.74 -7.33
C GLY A 78 -18.88 -34.20 -7.28
N GLY A 79 -17.98 -33.62 -8.03
CA GLY A 79 -16.55 -33.91 -8.03
C GLY A 79 -16.21 -35.39 -8.10
N THR A 80 -15.19 -35.83 -7.36
CA THR A 80 -14.80 -37.25 -7.24
C THR A 80 -15.81 -38.09 -6.47
N ALA A 81 -16.64 -37.46 -5.64
CA ALA A 81 -17.72 -38.11 -4.90
C ALA A 81 -18.90 -38.49 -5.79
N GLN A 82 -19.01 -37.91 -7.00
CA GLN A 82 -20.08 -38.12 -8.00
C GLN A 82 -21.49 -37.89 -7.43
N VAL A 83 -21.61 -37.26 -6.28
CA VAL A 83 -22.89 -36.95 -5.62
C VAL A 83 -22.93 -35.45 -5.42
N ASN A 84 -23.87 -34.78 -6.06
CA ASN A 84 -24.11 -33.36 -5.81
C ASN A 84 -25.32 -33.14 -4.90
N CYS A 85 -25.38 -31.96 -4.31
CA CYS A 85 -26.41 -31.64 -3.32
C CYS A 85 -27.80 -31.53 -3.93
N THR A 86 -27.95 -31.34 -5.25
CA THR A 86 -29.25 -31.07 -5.92
C THR A 86 -29.83 -32.24 -6.68
N THR A 87 -29.00 -33.05 -7.39
CA THR A 87 -29.50 -34.14 -8.24
C THR A 87 -29.96 -35.38 -7.47
N SER A 88 -29.59 -35.49 -6.21
CA SER A 88 -29.99 -36.61 -5.36
C SER A 88 -31.45 -36.53 -4.84
N GLY A 89 -32.21 -35.49 -5.24
CA GLY A 89 -33.60 -35.30 -4.81
C GLY A 89 -33.75 -34.89 -3.32
N CYS A 90 -32.65 -34.71 -2.61
CA CYS A 90 -32.66 -34.37 -1.17
C CYS A 90 -32.78 -32.88 -0.93
N HIS A 91 -32.15 -32.06 -1.79
CA HIS A 91 -32.21 -30.60 -1.71
C HIS A 91 -32.62 -30.05 -3.08
N PRO A 92 -33.88 -30.13 -3.46
CA PRO A 92 -34.37 -29.59 -4.74
C PRO A 92 -34.24 -28.07 -4.83
N SER A 93 -34.09 -27.41 -3.69
CA SER A 93 -33.46 -26.11 -3.52
C SER A 93 -32.55 -26.23 -2.33
N VAL A 94 -31.23 -26.09 -2.50
CA VAL A 94 -30.31 -26.19 -1.38
C VAL A 94 -30.62 -25.07 -0.40
N GLY A 95 -31.44 -25.34 0.58
CA GLY A 95 -31.77 -24.43 1.67
C GLY A 95 -30.62 -24.29 2.65
N VAL A 96 -29.41 -23.90 2.17
CA VAL A 96 -28.27 -23.54 3.03
C VAL A 96 -28.64 -22.32 3.86
N HIS A 97 -29.64 -21.59 3.43
CA HIS A 97 -30.14 -20.38 4.07
C HIS A 97 -31.41 -20.66 4.86
N LYS A 98 -31.59 -19.95 5.94
CA LYS A 98 -32.83 -19.96 6.72
C LYS A 98 -34.01 -19.49 5.87
N GLU A 99 -35.21 -20.02 6.18
CA GLU A 99 -36.42 -19.54 5.55
C GLU A 99 -36.55 -18.00 5.65
N GLY A 100 -37.02 -17.38 4.58
CA GLY A 100 -37.14 -15.93 4.50
C GLY A 100 -35.89 -15.19 4.04
N ILE A 101 -34.87 -15.90 3.57
CA ILE A 101 -33.60 -15.27 3.13
C ILE A 101 -33.80 -14.27 1.98
N THR A 102 -34.80 -14.44 1.13
CA THR A 102 -35.14 -13.53 0.03
C THR A 102 -36.28 -12.57 0.36
N ASN A 103 -36.89 -12.68 1.55
CA ASN A 103 -37.97 -11.82 1.97
C ASN A 103 -37.45 -10.58 2.75
N PRO A 104 -37.57 -9.35 2.22
CA PRO A 104 -37.09 -8.13 2.91
C PRO A 104 -37.69 -7.89 4.28
N ALA A 105 -38.89 -8.42 4.54
CA ALA A 105 -39.54 -8.30 5.85
C ALA A 105 -39.06 -9.34 6.87
N SER A 106 -38.30 -10.34 6.43
CA SER A 106 -37.77 -11.39 7.31
C SER A 106 -36.54 -10.92 8.09
N SER A 107 -36.44 -11.37 9.33
CA SER A 107 -35.18 -11.23 10.10
C SER A 107 -34.00 -11.99 9.48
N ASN A 108 -34.30 -12.97 8.60
CA ASN A 108 -33.31 -13.75 7.88
C ASN A 108 -33.01 -13.18 6.49
N PHE A 109 -33.52 -11.99 6.15
CA PHE A 109 -33.27 -11.37 4.85
C PHE A 109 -31.77 -11.29 4.54
N HIS A 110 -31.37 -11.73 3.33
CA HIS A 110 -29.94 -11.85 2.98
C HIS A 110 -29.17 -10.54 3.12
N GLY A 111 -29.78 -9.38 2.79
CA GLY A 111 -29.12 -8.09 2.95
C GLY A 111 -28.77 -7.80 4.41
N LYS A 112 -29.71 -8.10 5.33
CA LYS A 112 -29.46 -7.98 6.77
C LYS A 112 -28.46 -9.00 7.26
N TYR A 113 -28.59 -10.25 6.81
CA TYR A 113 -27.67 -11.33 7.16
C TYR A 113 -26.24 -11.05 6.77
N ILE A 114 -26.02 -10.52 5.52
CA ILE A 114 -24.71 -10.10 5.02
C ILE A 114 -24.14 -8.95 5.85
N ALA A 115 -24.97 -7.96 6.16
CA ALA A 115 -24.54 -6.80 6.98
C ALA A 115 -24.12 -7.24 8.39
N ASP A 116 -24.96 -8.04 9.06
CA ASP A 116 -24.79 -8.39 10.46
C ASP A 116 -23.65 -9.42 10.70
N ASN A 117 -23.43 -10.34 9.75
CA ASN A 117 -22.49 -11.45 9.94
C ASN A 117 -21.17 -11.30 9.16
N PHE A 118 -21.17 -10.51 8.10
CA PHE A 118 -20.02 -10.39 7.21
C PHE A 118 -19.60 -8.93 6.97
N GLY A 119 -20.19 -7.96 7.68
CA GLY A 119 -19.88 -6.55 7.49
C GLY A 119 -20.09 -6.04 6.06
N GLY A 120 -21.03 -6.66 5.34
CA GLY A 120 -21.28 -6.34 3.93
C GLY A 120 -20.40 -7.11 2.92
N GLN A 121 -19.47 -7.95 3.38
CA GLN A 121 -18.60 -8.74 2.52
C GLN A 121 -19.33 -10.00 2.04
N MET A 122 -19.28 -10.27 0.73
CA MET A 122 -19.98 -11.39 0.11
C MET A 122 -19.04 -12.48 -0.40
N SER A 123 -17.73 -12.37 -0.20
CA SER A 123 -16.75 -13.33 -0.73
C SER A 123 -17.04 -14.78 -0.33
N THR A 124 -17.51 -15.00 0.89
CA THR A 124 -17.93 -16.33 1.37
C THR A 124 -19.13 -16.88 0.58
N CYS A 125 -19.99 -16.01 0.07
CA CYS A 125 -21.15 -16.39 -0.72
C CYS A 125 -20.77 -16.87 -2.12
N ALA A 126 -19.65 -16.37 -2.66
CA ALA A 126 -19.12 -16.71 -3.98
C ALA A 126 -18.86 -18.23 -4.14
N THR A 127 -18.50 -18.91 -3.06
CA THR A 127 -18.32 -20.38 -3.04
C THR A 127 -19.48 -21.14 -3.66
N CYS A 128 -20.72 -20.70 -3.45
CA CYS A 128 -21.93 -21.35 -3.96
C CYS A 128 -22.59 -20.53 -5.08
N HIS A 129 -22.50 -19.19 -5.01
CA HIS A 129 -23.14 -18.28 -5.95
C HIS A 129 -22.26 -17.90 -7.15
N GLY A 130 -21.03 -18.47 -7.23
CA GLY A 130 -20.05 -18.14 -8.25
C GLY A 130 -19.31 -16.84 -7.98
N ASP A 131 -18.08 -16.72 -8.47
CA ASP A 131 -17.18 -15.58 -8.18
C ASP A 131 -17.75 -14.24 -8.66
N ALA A 132 -18.57 -14.25 -9.70
CA ALA A 132 -19.29 -13.09 -10.21
C ALA A 132 -20.77 -13.06 -9.79
N TYR A 133 -21.17 -13.91 -8.83
CA TYR A 133 -22.56 -14.02 -8.33
C TYR A 133 -23.61 -14.28 -9.40
N GLN A 134 -23.18 -14.85 -10.53
CA GLN A 134 -24.04 -15.23 -11.67
C GLN A 134 -24.92 -16.45 -11.37
N GLY A 135 -24.78 -17.02 -10.18
CA GLY A 135 -25.35 -18.31 -9.84
C GLY A 135 -24.41 -19.46 -10.17
N GLY A 136 -24.52 -20.54 -9.43
CA GLY A 136 -23.83 -21.79 -9.66
C GLY A 136 -24.82 -22.87 -10.10
N SER A 137 -24.36 -24.12 -10.22
CA SER A 137 -25.23 -25.26 -10.52
C SER A 137 -26.32 -25.51 -9.47
N VAL A 138 -26.17 -24.91 -8.29
CA VAL A 138 -27.01 -25.15 -7.10
C VAL A 138 -27.58 -23.88 -6.49
N SER A 139 -27.26 -22.70 -7.01
CA SER A 139 -27.72 -21.45 -6.44
C SER A 139 -28.21 -20.48 -7.51
N PRO A 140 -29.27 -19.69 -7.24
CA PRO A 140 -29.75 -18.70 -8.16
C PRO A 140 -28.72 -17.59 -8.36
N SER A 141 -28.74 -17.00 -9.55
CA SER A 141 -28.03 -15.75 -9.79
C SER A 141 -28.64 -14.62 -9.00
N CYS A 142 -27.80 -13.79 -8.38
CA CYS A 142 -28.25 -12.55 -7.75
C CYS A 142 -28.90 -11.60 -8.78
N THR A 143 -28.44 -11.65 -10.04
CA THR A 143 -28.99 -10.83 -11.13
C THR A 143 -30.40 -11.26 -11.57
N ALA A 144 -30.87 -12.44 -11.16
CA ALA A 144 -32.25 -12.86 -11.41
C ALA A 144 -33.28 -11.98 -10.67
N CYS A 145 -32.90 -11.40 -9.53
CA CYS A 145 -33.74 -10.50 -8.73
C CYS A 145 -33.21 -9.06 -8.72
N HIS A 146 -31.90 -8.90 -8.81
CA HIS A 146 -31.24 -7.60 -8.85
C HIS A 146 -30.74 -7.34 -10.28
N SER A 147 -31.52 -6.59 -11.06
CA SER A 147 -31.11 -6.16 -12.41
C SER A 147 -29.81 -5.35 -12.39
N THR A 148 -29.54 -4.71 -11.26
CA THR A 148 -28.23 -4.20 -10.85
C THR A 148 -28.02 -4.61 -9.40
N ILE A 149 -26.92 -5.33 -9.10
CA ILE A 149 -26.62 -5.68 -7.71
C ILE A 149 -26.13 -4.42 -7.02
N SER A 150 -27.04 -3.68 -6.41
CA SER A 150 -26.70 -2.54 -5.57
C SER A 150 -26.41 -3.04 -4.15
N VAL A 151 -25.22 -3.60 -3.93
CA VAL A 151 -24.73 -3.95 -2.58
C VAL A 151 -24.30 -2.72 -1.79
N HIS A 152 -24.25 -1.59 -2.47
CA HIS A 152 -23.84 -0.33 -1.88
C HIS A 152 -25.06 0.56 -1.58
N LYS A 153 -24.94 1.31 -0.50
CA LYS A 153 -25.94 2.33 -0.15
C LYS A 153 -25.99 3.43 -1.21
N ASP A 154 -27.13 4.04 -1.36
CA ASP A 154 -27.29 5.20 -2.23
C ASP A 154 -26.25 6.28 -1.89
N GLY A 155 -25.69 6.91 -2.92
CA GLY A 155 -24.65 7.92 -2.76
C GLY A 155 -23.24 7.41 -2.68
N ILE A 156 -22.99 6.09 -2.91
CA ILE A 156 -21.64 5.49 -2.80
C ILE A 156 -20.61 6.16 -3.73
N VAL A 157 -21.01 6.68 -4.87
CA VAL A 157 -20.13 7.39 -5.81
C VAL A 157 -20.24 8.92 -5.70
N ASN A 158 -21.07 9.44 -4.80
CA ASN A 158 -21.24 10.89 -4.60
C ASN A 158 -20.31 11.38 -3.47
N PRO A 159 -19.28 12.19 -3.74
CA PRO A 159 -18.35 12.69 -2.73
C PRO A 159 -18.99 13.49 -1.58
N ALA A 160 -20.17 14.09 -1.83
CA ALA A 160 -20.91 14.83 -0.82
C ALA A 160 -21.76 13.93 0.10
N SER A 161 -21.96 12.66 -0.29
CA SER A 161 -22.73 11.69 0.49
C SER A 161 -21.95 11.18 1.69
N ASP A 162 -22.66 10.89 2.78
CA ASP A 162 -22.08 10.15 3.91
C ASP A 162 -21.76 8.70 3.56
N ASN A 163 -22.39 8.16 2.51
CA ASN A 163 -22.13 6.82 2.00
C ASN A 163 -21.03 6.78 0.93
N PHE A 164 -20.32 7.89 0.68
CA PHE A 164 -19.28 7.95 -0.33
C PHE A 164 -18.22 6.87 -0.09
N HIS A 165 -17.86 6.13 -1.16
CA HIS A 165 -16.94 4.99 -1.04
C HIS A 165 -15.58 5.36 -0.42
N GLY A 166 -15.06 6.57 -0.67
CA GLY A 166 -13.83 7.02 -0.04
C GLY A 166 -13.95 7.12 1.48
N LYS A 167 -15.10 7.59 2.01
CA LYS A 167 -15.37 7.60 3.45
C LYS A 167 -15.52 6.18 3.99
N PHE A 168 -16.23 5.31 3.26
CA PHE A 168 -16.42 3.91 3.63
C PHE A 168 -15.09 3.15 3.72
N ILE A 169 -14.23 3.29 2.72
CA ILE A 169 -12.90 2.66 2.67
C ILE A 169 -12.03 3.14 3.84
N ALA A 170 -12.02 4.45 4.08
CA ALA A 170 -11.28 5.03 5.20
C ALA A 170 -11.73 4.48 6.56
N THR A 171 -13.05 4.43 6.79
CA THR A 171 -13.62 4.14 8.11
C THR A 171 -13.72 2.65 8.41
N ASN A 172 -14.09 1.84 7.40
CA ASN A 172 -14.43 0.44 7.61
C ASN A 172 -13.33 -0.52 7.14
N LEU A 173 -12.48 -0.10 6.21
CA LEU A 173 -11.45 -0.95 5.62
C LEU A 173 -10.03 -0.48 5.93
N THR A 174 -9.87 0.58 6.72
CA THR A 174 -8.55 1.17 7.05
C THR A 174 -7.72 1.38 5.77
N TRP A 175 -8.38 1.91 4.72
CA TRP A 175 -7.84 2.14 3.37
C TRP A 175 -7.49 0.89 2.56
N ASP A 176 -7.75 -0.34 3.05
CA ASP A 176 -7.52 -1.57 2.30
C ASP A 176 -8.66 -1.84 1.31
N MET A 177 -8.44 -1.56 0.05
CA MET A 177 -9.42 -1.73 -1.02
C MET A 177 -9.45 -3.13 -1.62
N ARG A 178 -8.55 -4.04 -1.21
CA ARG A 178 -8.47 -5.41 -1.78
C ARG A 178 -9.75 -6.20 -1.58
N ALA A 179 -10.49 -5.92 -0.51
CA ALA A 179 -11.81 -6.51 -0.28
C ALA A 179 -12.81 -6.20 -1.40
N CYS A 180 -12.68 -5.08 -2.10
CA CYS A 180 -13.55 -4.70 -3.21
C CYS A 180 -13.30 -5.55 -4.47
N GLY A 181 -12.10 -6.12 -4.59
CA GLY A 181 -11.68 -6.92 -5.75
C GLY A 181 -12.51 -8.16 -6.00
N SER A 182 -13.17 -8.71 -4.98
CA SER A 182 -14.07 -9.86 -5.12
C SER A 182 -15.26 -9.60 -6.06
N CYS A 183 -15.71 -8.35 -6.16
CA CYS A 183 -16.82 -7.95 -7.04
C CYS A 183 -16.36 -7.06 -8.20
N HIS A 184 -15.36 -6.20 -7.96
CA HIS A 184 -14.88 -5.20 -8.91
C HIS A 184 -13.64 -5.66 -9.69
N SER A 185 -13.26 -6.94 -9.62
CA SER A 185 -12.00 -7.52 -10.07
C SER A 185 -10.78 -7.00 -9.31
N ALA A 186 -9.74 -7.84 -9.20
CA ALA A 186 -8.51 -7.47 -8.47
C ALA A 186 -7.73 -6.33 -9.15
N ASP A 187 -7.96 -6.09 -10.44
CA ASP A 187 -7.41 -5.01 -11.24
C ASP A 187 -8.31 -3.78 -11.34
N TYR A 188 -9.43 -3.78 -10.59
CA TYR A 188 -10.42 -2.69 -10.55
C TYR A 188 -11.10 -2.37 -11.90
N SER A 189 -10.94 -3.23 -12.91
CA SER A 189 -11.55 -3.06 -14.25
C SER A 189 -13.07 -3.18 -14.24
N GLY A 190 -13.65 -3.58 -13.10
CA GLY A 190 -15.04 -3.97 -12.96
C GLY A 190 -15.22 -5.46 -13.25
N GLY A 191 -16.06 -6.11 -12.48
CA GLY A 191 -16.44 -7.50 -12.72
C GLY A 191 -17.67 -7.60 -13.63
N LEU A 192 -18.21 -8.79 -13.81
CA LEU A 192 -19.43 -9.03 -14.61
C LEU A 192 -20.66 -8.29 -14.07
N ALA A 193 -20.65 -7.91 -12.81
CA ALA A 193 -21.77 -7.25 -12.11
C ALA A 193 -21.43 -5.86 -11.59
N ALA A 194 -20.23 -5.32 -11.82
CA ALA A 194 -19.77 -4.12 -11.18
C ALA A 194 -19.21 -3.08 -12.17
N THR A 195 -19.43 -1.82 -11.86
CA THR A 195 -18.84 -0.70 -12.59
C THR A 195 -17.32 -0.66 -12.38
N SER A 196 -16.57 -0.38 -13.43
CA SER A 196 -15.12 -0.20 -13.34
C SER A 196 -14.76 1.03 -12.51
N CYS A 197 -13.85 0.87 -11.56
CA CYS A 197 -13.24 1.99 -10.83
C CYS A 197 -12.43 2.89 -11.76
N LEU A 198 -11.86 2.31 -12.83
CA LEU A 198 -11.01 3.01 -13.78
C LEU A 198 -11.76 4.04 -14.63
N THR A 199 -13.09 4.04 -14.61
CA THR A 199 -13.92 5.07 -15.25
C THR A 199 -13.69 6.46 -14.63
N CYS A 200 -13.49 6.51 -13.31
CA CYS A 200 -13.21 7.76 -12.58
C CYS A 200 -11.74 7.86 -12.13
N HIS A 201 -11.11 6.73 -11.79
CA HIS A 201 -9.72 6.65 -11.38
C HIS A 201 -8.83 6.35 -12.58
N THR A 202 -8.62 7.36 -13.43
CA THR A 202 -7.96 7.22 -14.74
C THR A 202 -6.44 7.20 -14.70
N ASN A 203 -5.83 7.39 -13.53
CA ASN A 203 -4.37 7.32 -13.38
C ASN A 203 -3.85 5.89 -13.60
N SER A 204 -2.58 5.74 -13.93
CA SER A 204 -1.96 4.45 -14.27
C SER A 204 -2.14 3.35 -13.21
N ASN A 205 -2.21 3.75 -11.92
CA ASN A 205 -2.45 2.82 -10.82
C ASN A 205 -3.93 2.79 -10.39
N GLY A 206 -4.84 3.34 -11.20
CA GLY A 206 -6.26 3.36 -10.91
C GLY A 206 -6.60 3.94 -9.53
N PRO A 207 -7.46 3.28 -8.75
CA PRO A 207 -7.82 3.72 -7.41
C PRO A 207 -6.65 3.67 -6.40
N GLU A 208 -5.60 2.93 -6.68
CA GLU A 208 -4.38 2.85 -5.87
C GLU A 208 -3.36 3.95 -6.19
N ALA A 209 -3.68 4.89 -7.08
CA ALA A 209 -2.82 6.02 -7.35
C ALA A 209 -2.65 6.89 -6.10
N CYS A 210 -1.42 7.32 -5.82
CA CYS A 210 -1.10 8.07 -4.60
C CYS A 210 -2.02 9.28 -4.36
N ASN A 211 -2.37 9.99 -5.42
CA ASN A 211 -3.25 11.17 -5.35
C ASN A 211 -4.74 10.85 -5.16
N THR A 212 -5.12 9.58 -5.07
CA THR A 212 -6.50 9.17 -4.79
C THR A 212 -6.84 9.40 -3.31
N CYS A 213 -5.96 9.02 -2.41
CA CYS A 213 -6.20 9.11 -0.97
C CYS A 213 -5.68 10.43 -0.38
N HIS A 214 -4.52 10.88 -0.81
CA HIS A 214 -3.92 12.14 -0.39
C HIS A 214 -3.42 12.92 -1.61
N GLY A 215 -3.29 14.23 -1.49
CA GLY A 215 -2.93 15.07 -2.62
C GLY A 215 -4.13 15.57 -3.43
N SER A 216 -3.90 15.92 -4.68
CA SER A 216 -4.92 16.42 -5.59
C SER A 216 -5.46 15.29 -6.47
N PHE A 217 -6.73 14.96 -6.34
CA PHE A 217 -7.37 13.94 -7.18
C PHE A 217 -7.31 14.27 -8.67
N SER A 218 -7.44 15.57 -9.02
CA SER A 218 -7.44 16.04 -10.40
C SER A 218 -6.04 16.23 -11.02
N ASP A 219 -4.99 16.18 -10.20
CA ASP A 219 -3.62 16.41 -10.66
C ASP A 219 -2.68 15.30 -10.14
N PRO A 220 -2.36 14.29 -10.97
CA PRO A 220 -1.55 13.16 -10.55
C PRO A 220 -0.09 13.53 -10.22
N THR A 221 0.35 14.75 -10.55
CA THR A 221 1.68 15.24 -10.18
C THR A 221 1.73 15.77 -8.76
N LYS A 222 0.57 16.11 -8.17
CA LYS A 222 0.43 16.64 -6.81
C LYS A 222 -0.02 15.57 -5.83
N ILE A 223 0.86 14.60 -5.57
CA ILE A 223 0.61 13.47 -4.66
C ILE A 223 0.77 13.79 -3.18
N ALA A 224 1.47 14.89 -2.86
CA ALA A 224 1.51 15.38 -1.48
C ALA A 224 0.28 16.26 -1.20
N PRO A 225 -0.20 16.32 0.04
CA PRO A 225 -1.34 17.16 0.33
C PRO A 225 -1.17 18.59 -0.20
N PRO A 226 -2.14 19.04 -1.05
CA PRO A 226 -3.01 20.10 -0.57
C PRO A 226 -4.27 19.56 0.13
N ARG A 227 -4.52 18.28 0.18
CA ARG A 227 -5.65 17.70 0.90
C ARG A 227 -5.19 16.55 1.79
N ALA A 228 -5.48 16.62 3.09
CA ALA A 228 -5.24 15.55 4.04
C ALA A 228 -6.29 14.42 3.91
N LEU A 229 -6.03 13.25 4.52
CA LEU A 229 -6.93 12.08 4.51
C LEU A 229 -8.34 12.40 5.05
N ASN A 230 -8.46 13.34 5.99
CA ASN A 230 -9.76 13.81 6.51
C ASN A 230 -10.48 14.81 5.61
N GLY A 231 -9.95 15.10 4.42
CA GLY A 231 -10.47 16.05 3.46
C GLY A 231 -10.12 17.52 3.70
N SER A 232 -9.40 17.84 4.78
CA SER A 232 -8.98 19.22 5.09
C SER A 232 -7.94 19.73 4.09
N THR A 233 -8.02 21.02 3.72
CA THR A 233 -7.12 21.68 2.76
C THR A 233 -6.35 22.86 3.35
N ALA A 234 -6.70 23.31 4.56
CA ALA A 234 -6.01 24.43 5.20
C ALA A 234 -4.70 24.00 5.82
N THR A 235 -3.67 24.84 5.69
CA THR A 235 -2.29 24.57 6.15
C THR A 235 -2.17 24.42 7.66
N ILE A 236 -3.14 24.94 8.43
CA ILE A 236 -3.18 24.75 9.89
C ILE A 236 -3.34 23.28 10.33
N TYR A 237 -3.85 22.41 9.44
CA TYR A 237 -3.94 20.98 9.70
C TYR A 237 -2.61 20.31 9.39
N ALA A 238 -2.09 19.53 10.34
CA ALA A 238 -0.78 18.88 10.21
C ALA A 238 -0.65 17.99 8.97
N GLY A 239 -1.74 17.31 8.55
CA GLY A 239 -1.74 16.49 7.33
C GLY A 239 -1.60 17.30 6.03
N VAL A 240 -1.87 18.60 6.05
CA VAL A 240 -1.62 19.53 4.93
C VAL A 240 -0.30 20.27 5.16
N GLY A 241 -0.22 21.06 6.24
CA GLY A 241 0.98 21.77 6.64
C GLY A 241 1.70 22.48 5.50
N ALA A 242 3.01 22.44 5.55
CA ALA A 242 3.90 23.08 4.57
C ALA A 242 4.24 22.23 3.33
N HIS A 243 3.47 21.16 3.01
CA HIS A 243 3.79 20.32 1.85
C HIS A 243 3.87 21.11 0.55
N THR A 244 2.88 21.96 0.28
CA THR A 244 2.84 22.77 -0.95
C THR A 244 4.04 23.69 -1.04
N ALA A 245 4.37 24.39 0.04
CA ALA A 245 5.52 25.29 0.09
C ALA A 245 6.88 24.60 -0.11
N HIS A 246 7.00 23.34 0.32
CA HIS A 246 8.24 22.57 0.12
C HIS A 246 8.36 21.92 -1.24
N LEU A 247 7.26 21.38 -1.77
CA LEU A 247 7.33 20.49 -2.94
C LEU A 247 6.95 21.18 -4.26
N TYR A 248 6.10 22.19 -4.21
CA TYR A 248 5.55 22.81 -5.43
C TYR A 248 5.83 24.31 -5.54
N GLU A 249 5.95 24.99 -4.42
CA GLU A 249 6.13 26.45 -4.35
C GLU A 249 7.44 26.86 -3.66
N ASN A 250 8.42 25.97 -3.61
CA ASN A 250 9.70 26.26 -2.98
C ASN A 250 10.45 27.34 -3.74
N GLU A 251 10.59 28.50 -3.15
CA GLU A 251 11.31 29.65 -3.70
C GLU A 251 12.80 29.69 -3.32
N LEU A 252 13.20 28.95 -2.27
CA LEU A 252 14.53 29.04 -1.70
C LEU A 252 15.47 27.91 -2.10
N GLY A 253 14.94 26.73 -2.40
CA GLY A 253 15.74 25.54 -2.70
C GLY A 253 15.11 24.61 -3.71
N ASN A 254 15.83 23.55 -4.03
CA ASN A 254 15.39 22.50 -4.92
C ASN A 254 15.57 21.13 -4.24
N ASP A 255 15.18 20.05 -4.98
CA ASP A 255 15.38 18.66 -4.59
C ASP A 255 14.69 18.22 -3.28
N ILE A 256 13.62 18.91 -2.89
CA ILE A 256 12.76 18.44 -1.81
C ILE A 256 11.82 17.38 -2.40
N ARG A 257 11.90 16.16 -1.87
CA ARG A 257 11.09 15.01 -2.28
C ARG A 257 10.45 14.37 -1.05
N CYS A 258 9.44 13.54 -1.26
CA CYS A 258 8.80 12.81 -0.16
C CYS A 258 9.83 12.12 0.75
N SER A 259 10.86 11.50 0.15
CA SER A 259 11.95 10.82 0.87
C SER A 259 12.91 11.72 1.65
N THR A 260 12.73 13.05 1.58
CA THR A 260 13.46 13.98 2.44
C THR A 260 12.94 13.93 3.89
N CYS A 261 11.65 13.62 4.08
CA CYS A 261 10.99 13.59 5.38
C CYS A 261 10.25 12.28 5.67
N HIS A 262 9.94 11.48 4.64
CA HIS A 262 9.13 10.27 4.78
C HIS A 262 9.82 9.04 4.19
N LYS A 263 9.52 7.86 4.74
CA LYS A 263 9.75 6.61 4.04
C LYS A 263 8.77 6.54 2.86
N TYR A 264 9.31 6.56 1.63
CA TYR A 264 8.48 6.44 0.42
C TYR A 264 8.02 4.99 0.27
N PRO A 265 6.71 4.71 0.25
CA PRO A 265 6.20 3.35 0.12
C PRO A 265 6.40 2.82 -1.30
N SER A 266 6.72 1.54 -1.44
CA SER A 266 6.85 0.86 -2.74
C SER A 266 5.50 0.53 -3.38
N SER A 267 4.44 0.46 -2.58
CA SER A 267 3.05 0.23 -3.00
C SER A 267 2.10 0.76 -1.93
N VAL A 268 0.81 0.84 -2.24
CA VAL A 268 -0.24 1.21 -1.27
C VAL A 268 -0.22 0.27 -0.06
N TYR A 269 0.03 -1.02 -0.27
CA TYR A 269 0.02 -2.04 0.78
C TYR A 269 1.41 -2.37 1.33
N ALA A 270 2.40 -1.50 1.08
CA ALA A 270 3.73 -1.66 1.67
C ALA A 270 3.65 -1.57 3.21
N ASP A 271 4.47 -2.37 3.88
CA ASP A 271 4.52 -2.41 5.34
C ASP A 271 4.73 -1.01 5.94
N GLY A 272 3.85 -0.63 6.85
CA GLY A 272 3.85 0.65 7.52
C GLY A 272 3.20 1.79 6.73
N HIS A 273 2.72 1.59 5.48
CA HIS A 273 2.05 2.64 4.73
C HIS A 273 0.59 2.84 5.17
N LEU A 274 -0.16 1.75 5.28
CA LEU A 274 -1.53 1.80 5.81
C LEU A 274 -1.49 1.56 7.32
N GLY A 275 -1.22 2.63 8.08
CA GLY A 275 -1.15 2.57 9.54
C GLY A 275 -2.49 2.85 10.20
N SER A 276 -2.66 2.39 11.44
CA SER A 276 -3.87 2.60 12.25
C SER A 276 -3.77 3.80 13.19
N ASP A 277 -2.60 4.40 13.38
CA ASP A 277 -2.36 5.49 14.33
C ASP A 277 -2.63 6.89 13.74
N GLY A 278 -2.94 6.97 12.44
CA GLY A 278 -3.25 8.22 11.73
C GLY A 278 -2.07 9.20 11.62
N LYS A 279 -0.84 8.72 11.79
CA LYS A 279 0.39 9.51 11.70
C LYS A 279 1.23 9.03 10.53
N ALA A 280 1.91 9.96 9.89
CA ALA A 280 2.90 9.64 8.88
C ALA A 280 4.23 9.26 9.56
N GLU A 281 4.94 8.28 8.99
CA GLU A 281 6.30 7.95 9.39
C GLU A 281 7.25 9.06 8.95
N ILE A 282 7.82 9.78 9.91
CA ILE A 282 8.82 10.81 9.68
C ILE A 282 10.21 10.19 9.82
N ILE A 283 10.83 9.95 8.67
CA ILE A 283 12.20 9.42 8.57
C ILE A 283 13.00 10.39 7.70
N PHE A 284 13.72 11.28 8.34
CA PHE A 284 14.52 12.28 7.64
C PHE A 284 15.65 11.65 6.83
N GLY A 285 15.87 12.20 5.64
CA GLY A 285 16.90 11.76 4.72
C GLY A 285 17.34 12.87 3.77
N ARG A 286 18.19 12.53 2.80
CA ARG A 286 18.65 13.45 1.76
C ARG A 286 19.24 14.74 2.35
N VAL A 287 18.85 15.89 1.80
CA VAL A 287 19.37 17.21 2.23
C VAL A 287 19.03 17.55 3.70
N SER A 288 17.96 17.01 4.27
CA SER A 288 17.60 17.32 5.66
C SER A 288 18.64 16.87 6.68
N VAL A 289 19.40 15.80 6.38
CA VAL A 289 20.44 15.20 7.24
C VAL A 289 21.87 15.56 6.81
N GLN A 290 22.01 16.49 5.88
CA GLN A 290 23.31 16.91 5.35
C GLN A 290 24.20 17.45 6.47
N GLY A 291 25.51 17.22 6.39
CA GLY A 291 26.45 17.62 7.43
C GLY A 291 26.39 16.73 8.70
N GLY A 292 25.69 15.60 8.65
CA GLY A 292 25.59 14.66 9.77
C GLY A 292 24.64 15.10 10.87
N VAL A 293 23.77 16.07 10.60
CA VAL A 293 22.78 16.52 11.59
C VAL A 293 21.68 15.47 11.78
N THR A 294 21.05 15.52 12.95
CA THR A 294 19.96 14.58 13.33
C THR A 294 18.66 15.36 13.50
N PRO A 295 17.85 15.47 12.43
CA PRO A 295 16.57 16.14 12.49
C PRO A 295 15.57 15.41 13.38
N THR A 296 14.64 16.17 13.96
CA THR A 296 13.53 15.65 14.75
C THR A 296 12.22 16.31 14.35
N TYR A 297 11.11 15.58 14.51
CA TYR A 297 9.77 16.10 14.38
C TYR A 297 8.94 15.80 15.63
N SER A 298 8.30 16.82 16.16
CA SER A 298 7.38 16.68 17.29
C SER A 298 5.95 16.71 16.81
N PHE A 299 5.24 15.60 16.92
CA PHE A 299 3.82 15.51 16.60
C PHE A 299 2.94 16.35 17.55
N SER A 300 3.38 16.57 18.79
CA SER A 300 2.59 17.35 19.76
C SER A 300 2.62 18.84 19.49
N SER A 301 3.72 19.35 18.94
CA SER A 301 3.88 20.79 18.62
C SER A 301 3.86 21.06 17.12
N ASN A 302 3.85 20.03 16.27
CA ASN A 302 4.04 20.12 14.83
C ASN A 302 5.32 20.88 14.46
N THR A 303 6.44 20.56 15.09
CA THR A 303 7.69 21.32 14.94
C THR A 303 8.78 20.42 14.39
N CYS A 304 9.46 20.89 13.33
CA CYS A 304 10.72 20.33 12.84
C CYS A 304 11.88 21.06 13.51
N SER A 305 12.90 20.32 13.94
CA SER A 305 14.10 20.86 14.58
C SER A 305 15.35 20.17 14.06
N ASN A 306 16.48 20.84 14.19
CA ASN A 306 17.80 20.31 13.84
C ASN A 306 17.97 19.90 12.37
N THR A 307 17.23 20.49 11.45
CA THR A 307 17.33 20.16 10.02
C THR A 307 18.39 21.04 9.34
N TYR A 308 19.16 20.44 8.45
CA TYR A 308 20.12 21.20 7.63
C TYR A 308 19.42 22.34 6.85
N CYS A 309 18.27 22.05 6.27
CA CYS A 309 17.52 23.03 5.46
C CYS A 309 17.10 24.27 6.24
N HIS A 310 16.93 24.17 7.56
CA HIS A 310 16.55 25.28 8.43
C HIS A 310 17.74 25.79 9.28
N GLY A 311 18.95 25.67 8.70
CA GLY A 311 20.14 26.33 9.23
C GLY A 311 20.93 25.55 10.27
N ASN A 312 20.67 24.23 10.43
CA ASN A 312 21.55 23.41 11.24
C ASN A 312 22.76 22.95 10.43
N PHE A 313 23.70 23.81 10.25
CA PHE A 313 24.99 23.50 9.62
C PHE A 313 26.16 24.15 10.34
N THR A 314 27.30 23.49 10.25
CA THR A 314 28.60 24.02 10.66
C THR A 314 29.62 23.70 9.60
N PHE A 315 30.25 24.73 9.06
CA PHE A 315 31.40 24.61 8.16
C PHE A 315 32.67 24.96 8.91
N TYR A 316 33.70 24.16 8.72
CA TYR A 316 34.98 24.34 9.42
C TYR A 316 36.00 24.95 8.45
N ARG A 317 36.72 25.96 8.94
CA ARG A 317 37.79 26.65 8.23
C ARG A 317 38.85 25.68 7.72
N ASP A 318 39.32 24.78 8.62
CA ASP A 318 40.38 23.82 8.32
C ASP A 318 39.97 22.78 7.24
N SER A 319 38.68 22.55 7.09
CA SER A 319 38.12 21.65 6.05
C SER A 319 37.85 22.39 4.74
N THR A 320 38.05 23.69 4.69
CA THR A 320 37.80 24.55 3.54
C THR A 320 39.12 24.76 2.76
N ASP A 321 39.03 24.78 1.43
CA ASP A 321 40.17 25.11 0.55
C ASP A 321 40.90 26.39 1.04
N ALA A 322 42.23 26.32 1.14
CA ALA A 322 43.07 27.39 1.67
C ALA A 322 42.82 28.74 1.01
N THR A 323 42.48 28.72 -0.31
CA THR A 323 42.18 29.95 -1.08
C THR A 323 40.86 30.60 -0.69
N LYS A 324 40.01 29.87 0.03
CA LYS A 324 38.66 30.31 0.48
C LYS A 324 38.58 30.55 1.99
N GLN A 325 39.65 30.26 2.74
CA GLN A 325 39.65 30.38 4.20
C GLN A 325 39.58 31.87 4.69
N PHE A 326 39.86 32.82 3.81
CA PHE A 326 39.82 34.26 4.13
C PHE A 326 38.41 34.77 4.47
N VAL A 327 37.38 34.04 4.07
CA VAL A 327 35.99 34.40 4.37
C VAL A 327 35.59 34.04 5.81
N TYR A 328 36.40 33.29 6.54
CA TYR A 328 36.13 32.94 7.93
C TYR A 328 36.69 33.98 8.90
N THR A 329 35.87 34.44 9.86
CA THR A 329 36.29 35.29 10.97
C THR A 329 36.75 34.51 12.19
N GLY A 330 36.54 33.19 12.21
CA GLY A 330 36.94 32.25 13.23
C GLY A 330 37.16 30.86 12.63
N GLU A 331 37.08 29.84 13.45
CA GLU A 331 37.29 28.46 13.02
C GLU A 331 36.07 27.85 12.35
N THR A 332 34.89 28.39 12.60
CA THR A 332 33.61 27.83 12.11
C THR A 332 32.72 28.92 11.53
N MET A 333 31.85 28.50 10.65
CA MET A 333 30.75 29.27 10.10
C MET A 333 29.46 28.47 10.32
N THR A 334 28.43 29.09 10.94
CA THR A 334 27.22 28.37 11.37
C THR A 334 25.94 29.04 10.92
N GLY A 335 24.92 28.25 10.74
CA GLY A 335 23.54 28.72 10.59
C GLY A 335 22.85 28.89 11.96
N ASN A 336 21.55 29.29 11.90
CA ASN A 336 20.79 29.68 13.10
C ASN A 336 20.11 28.46 13.77
N ASN A 337 20.10 27.30 13.15
CA ASN A 337 19.44 26.07 13.62
C ASN A 337 18.01 26.34 14.17
N VAL A 338 17.17 26.95 13.34
CA VAL A 338 15.81 27.32 13.75
C VAL A 338 14.88 26.11 13.79
N SER A 339 14.08 26.06 14.84
CA SER A 339 12.96 25.13 14.92
C SER A 339 11.73 25.76 14.26
N VAL A 340 11.19 25.10 13.24
CA VAL A 340 10.08 25.62 12.43
C VAL A 340 8.80 24.84 12.68
N LYS A 341 7.70 25.58 12.71
CA LYS A 341 6.37 25.02 12.92
C LYS A 341 5.78 24.57 11.59
N TRP A 342 5.55 23.28 11.45
CA TRP A 342 5.11 22.63 10.21
C TRP A 342 3.82 23.22 9.61
N ASN A 343 2.88 23.57 10.47
CA ASN A 343 1.56 24.06 10.08
C ASN A 343 1.39 25.60 10.21
N GLN A 344 2.50 26.33 10.26
CA GLN A 344 2.56 27.79 10.15
C GLN A 344 3.18 28.16 8.81
N VAL A 345 2.34 28.43 7.80
CA VAL A 345 2.75 28.68 6.41
C VAL A 345 2.34 30.09 6.03
N ASP A 346 2.90 31.06 6.74
CA ASP A 346 2.66 32.49 6.59
C ASP A 346 3.83 33.28 6.00
N GLY A 347 4.91 32.57 5.61
CA GLY A 347 6.12 33.13 5.04
C GLY A 347 7.17 33.56 6.08
N THR A 348 6.80 33.80 7.34
CA THR A 348 7.71 34.33 8.38
C THR A 348 8.88 33.41 8.68
N GLN A 349 8.71 32.11 8.51
CA GLN A 349 9.76 31.10 8.73
C GLN A 349 10.70 30.92 7.54
N ALA A 350 10.43 31.58 6.42
CA ALA A 350 11.22 31.52 5.18
C ALA A 350 11.82 32.90 4.80
N GLU A 351 11.75 33.87 5.69
CA GLU A 351 12.37 35.18 5.46
C GLU A 351 13.89 35.07 5.32
N CYS A 352 14.46 35.90 4.45
CA CYS A 352 15.91 35.98 4.28
C CYS A 352 16.58 36.32 5.61
N GLY A 353 17.58 35.51 6.00
CA GLY A 353 18.26 35.66 7.30
C GLY A 353 17.70 34.75 8.41
N SER A 354 16.52 34.08 8.20
CA SER A 354 15.95 33.19 9.22
C SER A 354 16.83 31.96 9.45
N CYS A 355 17.21 31.26 8.38
CA CYS A 355 17.97 30.01 8.47
C CYS A 355 19.48 30.26 8.75
N HIS A 356 20.01 31.34 8.29
CA HIS A 356 21.37 31.81 8.57
C HIS A 356 21.41 33.35 8.49
N GLY A 357 22.35 33.98 9.20
CA GLY A 357 22.58 35.41 9.07
C GLY A 357 22.98 35.81 7.66
N LEU A 358 22.95 37.11 7.36
CA LEU A 358 23.34 37.68 6.09
C LEU A 358 24.50 38.67 6.29
N PRO A 359 25.74 38.17 6.33
CA PRO A 359 26.23 36.78 6.12
C PRO A 359 26.04 35.87 7.33
N PRO A 360 26.26 34.51 7.19
CA PRO A 360 26.22 33.56 8.29
C PRO A 360 27.21 33.93 9.44
N THR A 361 26.90 33.48 10.65
CA THR A 361 27.81 33.66 11.81
C THR A 361 29.15 33.00 11.50
N GLY A 362 30.24 33.74 11.72
CA GLY A 362 31.60 33.30 11.42
C GLY A 362 32.07 33.59 9.98
N HIS A 363 31.21 34.13 9.13
CA HIS A 363 31.60 34.67 7.84
C HIS A 363 32.11 36.10 7.97
N ALA A 364 33.08 36.48 7.12
CA ALA A 364 33.55 37.86 7.05
C ALA A 364 32.38 38.80 6.67
N PRO A 365 32.37 40.03 7.28
CA PRO A 365 31.26 40.95 7.09
C PRO A 365 31.31 41.59 5.69
N PHE A 366 30.34 41.24 4.84
CA PHE A 366 30.09 41.82 3.54
C PHE A 366 28.65 42.36 3.47
N ALA A 367 28.44 43.37 2.66
CA ALA A 367 27.10 43.86 2.40
C ALA A 367 26.31 42.85 1.56
N LEU A 368 24.98 42.85 1.70
CA LEU A 368 24.09 41.94 0.94
C LEU A 368 24.33 42.08 -0.57
N SER A 369 24.57 43.27 -1.06
CA SER A 369 24.93 43.57 -2.45
C SER A 369 26.18 42.84 -2.97
N ASP A 370 27.09 42.48 -2.06
CA ASP A 370 28.36 41.87 -2.41
C ASP A 370 28.29 40.34 -2.45
N CYS A 371 27.20 39.74 -1.94
CA CYS A 371 27.01 38.27 -1.90
C CYS A 371 27.13 37.64 -3.30
N GLY A 372 26.54 38.29 -4.32
CA GLY A 372 26.60 37.84 -5.71
C GLY A 372 28.00 37.86 -6.32
N THR A 373 28.98 38.51 -5.71
CA THR A 373 30.38 38.54 -6.18
C THR A 373 31.07 37.19 -6.01
N CYS A 374 30.90 36.57 -4.85
CA CYS A 374 31.46 35.26 -4.55
C CYS A 374 30.47 34.14 -4.85
N HIS A 375 29.17 34.37 -4.59
CA HIS A 375 28.08 33.41 -4.80
C HIS A 375 27.36 33.69 -6.16
N TYR A 376 28.11 34.13 -7.17
CA TYR A 376 27.52 34.40 -8.48
C TYR A 376 26.90 33.11 -9.05
N GLY A 377 25.73 33.24 -9.68
CA GLY A 377 24.94 32.11 -10.11
C GLY A 377 24.11 31.43 -9.03
N VAL A 378 24.16 31.92 -7.78
CA VAL A 378 23.27 31.49 -6.66
C VAL A 378 22.33 32.63 -6.30
N VAL A 379 22.91 33.83 -6.02
CA VAL A 379 22.17 35.04 -5.67
C VAL A 379 22.59 36.23 -6.54
N ASP A 380 21.66 37.16 -6.74
CA ASP A 380 21.94 38.45 -7.39
C ASP A 380 22.37 39.53 -6.36
N ALA A 381 22.66 40.74 -6.85
CA ALA A 381 23.05 41.88 -6.03
C ALA A 381 21.93 42.39 -5.08
N SER A 382 20.69 41.94 -5.25
CA SER A 382 19.59 42.23 -4.34
C SER A 382 19.43 41.18 -3.24
N GLY A 383 20.24 40.11 -3.27
CA GLY A 383 20.13 38.96 -2.37
C GLY A 383 19.06 37.95 -2.75
N LYS A 384 18.48 38.07 -3.96
CA LYS A 384 17.49 37.11 -4.46
C LYS A 384 18.18 35.86 -4.98
N ILE A 385 17.64 34.69 -4.60
CA ILE A 385 18.07 33.40 -5.16
C ILE A 385 17.70 33.35 -6.65
N ILE A 386 18.71 33.20 -7.53
CA ILE A 386 18.54 33.11 -8.99
C ILE A 386 18.68 31.68 -9.52
N ASP A 387 19.32 30.80 -8.74
CA ASP A 387 19.40 29.37 -9.05
C ASP A 387 19.13 28.55 -7.80
N LYS A 388 17.87 28.07 -7.68
CA LYS A 388 17.41 27.26 -6.56
C LYS A 388 18.16 25.92 -6.44
N THR A 389 18.74 25.42 -7.53
CA THR A 389 19.48 24.14 -7.52
C THR A 389 20.81 24.25 -6.79
N LYS A 390 21.28 25.46 -6.60
CA LYS A 390 22.54 25.78 -5.91
C LYS A 390 22.36 26.31 -4.49
N HIS A 391 21.12 26.49 -4.05
CA HIS A 391 20.82 26.89 -2.66
C HIS A 391 20.12 25.74 -1.92
N ILE A 392 20.52 25.49 -0.69
CA ILE A 392 20.05 24.35 0.15
C ILE A 392 20.26 22.99 -0.57
N ASN A 393 21.39 22.81 -1.24
CA ASN A 393 21.71 21.56 -1.93
C ASN A 393 22.76 20.69 -1.22
N GLY A 394 23.25 21.14 -0.04
CA GLY A 394 24.27 20.44 0.72
C GLY A 394 25.70 20.77 0.30
N VAL A 395 25.87 21.72 -0.61
CA VAL A 395 27.19 22.16 -1.14
C VAL A 395 27.33 23.67 -1.00
N ILE A 396 28.52 24.14 -0.64
CA ILE A 396 28.82 25.58 -0.67
C ILE A 396 29.16 25.98 -2.11
N ASN A 397 28.22 26.66 -2.75
CA ASN A 397 28.39 27.13 -4.12
C ASN A 397 29.01 28.53 -4.12
N VAL A 398 30.30 28.62 -4.47
CA VAL A 398 31.07 29.85 -4.53
C VAL A 398 31.99 29.85 -5.74
N PHE A 399 32.27 31.03 -6.31
CA PHE A 399 33.15 31.22 -7.45
C PHE A 399 32.80 30.38 -8.68
N GLY A 400 31.50 30.09 -8.88
CA GLY A 400 30.99 29.43 -10.06
C GLY A 400 31.00 27.89 -10.01
N ASN A 401 31.21 27.27 -8.88
CA ASN A 401 31.12 25.85 -8.71
C ASN A 401 29.65 25.37 -8.72
#